data_221c72d4a27f18f97949a2d03a371d36
#
_entry.id   221c72d4a27f18f97949a2d03a371d36
#
_cell.length_a   1.000
_cell.length_b   1.000
_cell.length_c   1.000
_cell.angle_alpha   90.00
_cell.angle_beta   90.00
_cell.angle_gamma   90.00
#
_symmetry.space_group_name_H-M   'P 1'
#
loop_
_entity.id
_entity.type
_entity.pdbx_description
1 polymer ?
#
loop_
_entity_poly.entity_id
_entity_poly.type
_entity_poly.pdbx_seq_one_letter_code
_entity_poly.pdbx_strand_id
1 'polypeptide(L)'
;MSKSKLNITDIRVRKFKEQDNKSKIIGTAAITIDGVFVVHDIKIIDGEKGLFISMPSRKIKDKDGNEKYVDVAHPLDAEVRKQLTKSILETYINM
;
A
#
# COMPACT_ATOMS: atom_id res chain seq x y z
N MET A 1 -22.94 -13.36 -3.53
CA MET A 1 -22.52 -12.98 -2.26
C MET A 1 -21.15 -12.36 -2.29
N SER A 2 -21.08 -11.22 -1.80
CA SER A 2 -19.80 -10.58 -1.74
C SER A 2 -19.01 -11.18 -0.63
N LYS A 3 -17.81 -11.51 -0.90
CA LYS A 3 -17.05 -12.21 0.02
C LYS A 3 -15.82 -11.54 0.41
N SER A 4 -15.43 -10.58 -0.22
CA SER A 4 -14.06 -10.17 -0.09
C SER A 4 -14.00 -8.71 0.21
N LYS A 5 -14.44 -8.36 1.39
CA LYS A 5 -14.31 -7.01 1.85
C LYS A 5 -13.64 -7.01 3.20
N LEU A 6 -12.63 -6.16 3.33
CA LEU A 6 -12.06 -5.88 4.62
C LEU A 6 -12.88 -4.82 5.32
N ASN A 7 -13.01 -4.96 6.62
CA ASN A 7 -13.60 -3.91 7.42
C ASN A 7 -12.50 -2.94 7.85
N ILE A 8 -12.20 -1.98 6.99
CA ILE A 8 -11.16 -0.99 7.26
C ILE A 8 -11.76 0.07 8.17
N THR A 9 -11.25 0.15 9.39
CA THR A 9 -11.81 1.05 10.41
C THR A 9 -11.02 2.33 10.55
N ASP A 10 -9.81 2.40 10.00
CA ASP A 10 -9.03 3.63 10.02
C ASP A 10 -8.00 3.58 8.89
N ILE A 11 -7.73 4.73 8.29
CA ILE A 11 -6.69 4.86 7.28
C ILE A 11 -5.89 6.10 7.64
N ARG A 12 -4.57 5.93 7.75
CA ARG A 12 -3.69 7.04 8.03
C ARG A 12 -2.72 7.18 6.88
N VAL A 13 -2.69 8.35 6.29
CA VAL A 13 -1.84 8.63 5.15
C VAL A 13 -0.86 9.73 5.51
N ARG A 14 0.38 9.52 5.13
CA ARG A 14 1.43 10.50 5.34
C ARG A 14 1.94 10.93 3.97
N LYS A 15 1.72 12.19 3.62
CA LYS A 15 2.24 12.76 2.38
C LYS A 15 3.68 13.20 2.59
N PHE A 16 4.50 12.95 1.61
CA PHE A 16 5.86 13.46 1.63
C PHE A 16 5.85 14.91 1.16
N LYS A 17 6.52 15.78 1.90
CA LYS A 17 6.53 17.20 1.57
C LYS A 17 7.39 17.53 0.38
N GLU A 18 8.47 16.82 0.24
CA GLU A 18 9.37 17.04 -0.87
C GLU A 18 9.48 15.78 -1.67
N GLN A 19 9.36 15.91 -2.96
CA GLN A 19 9.53 14.79 -3.85
C GLN A 19 10.98 14.72 -4.26
N ASP A 20 11.58 13.59 -3.95
CA ASP A 20 12.86 13.26 -4.51
C ASP A 20 12.63 12.89 -5.97
N ASN A 21 13.30 13.56 -6.87
CA ASN A 21 13.12 13.31 -8.29
C ASN A 21 13.47 11.89 -8.69
N LYS A 22 14.18 11.17 -7.83
CA LYS A 22 14.58 9.81 -8.12
C LYS A 22 13.57 8.77 -7.62
N SER A 23 12.65 9.19 -6.77
CA SER A 23 11.69 8.28 -6.21
C SER A 23 10.29 8.66 -6.64
N LYS A 24 9.51 7.66 -7.02
CA LYS A 24 8.12 7.89 -7.36
C LYS A 24 7.20 7.70 -6.15
N ILE A 25 7.76 7.39 -4.99
CA ILE A 25 6.99 7.22 -3.78
C ILE A 25 6.64 8.60 -3.22
N ILE A 26 5.36 8.90 -3.15
CA ILE A 26 4.90 10.22 -2.74
C ILE A 26 4.24 10.21 -1.37
N GLY A 27 4.12 9.06 -0.76
CA GLY A 27 3.58 8.97 0.58
C GLY A 27 3.51 7.53 1.05
N THR A 28 3.08 7.37 2.28
CA THR A 28 2.86 6.05 2.86
C THR A 28 1.51 6.02 3.54
N ALA A 29 1.00 4.83 3.76
CA ALA A 29 -0.28 4.64 4.41
C ALA A 29 -0.23 3.49 5.38
N ALA A 30 -1.11 3.55 6.37
CA ALA A 30 -1.36 2.44 7.26
C ALA A 30 -2.86 2.25 7.35
N ILE A 31 -3.30 1.02 7.39
CA ILE A 31 -4.72 0.72 7.54
C ILE A 31 -4.94 -0.08 8.81
N THR A 32 -6.07 0.16 9.45
CA THR A 32 -6.49 -0.63 10.60
C THR A 32 -7.71 -1.45 10.19
N ILE A 33 -7.69 -2.71 10.52
CA ILE A 33 -8.75 -3.66 10.18
C ILE A 33 -9.44 -4.07 11.46
N ASP A 34 -10.76 -3.95 11.47
CA ASP A 34 -11.61 -4.32 12.61
C ASP A 34 -11.19 -3.65 13.93
N GLY A 35 -10.51 -2.53 13.84
CA GLY A 35 -10.05 -1.82 15.03
C GLY A 35 -8.98 -2.54 15.84
N VAL A 36 -8.46 -3.65 15.33
CA VAL A 36 -7.55 -4.49 16.11
C VAL A 36 -6.29 -4.91 15.36
N PHE A 37 -6.22 -4.67 14.07
CA PHE A 37 -5.08 -5.13 13.26
C PHE A 37 -4.65 -4.02 12.33
N VAL A 38 -3.36 -3.67 12.35
CA VAL A 38 -2.86 -2.58 11.51
C VAL A 38 -1.80 -3.11 10.56
N VAL A 39 -1.84 -2.62 9.33
CA VAL A 39 -0.82 -2.90 8.32
C VAL A 39 -0.12 -1.58 8.00
N HIS A 40 1.18 -1.53 8.25
CA HIS A 40 1.98 -0.34 8.01
C HIS A 40 2.73 -0.42 6.69
N ASP A 41 3.32 0.70 6.29
CA ASP A 41 4.28 0.78 5.19
C ASP A 41 3.71 0.44 3.82
N ILE A 42 2.45 0.73 3.62
CA ILE A 42 1.87 0.70 2.29
C ILE A 42 2.33 1.97 1.59
N LYS A 43 2.92 1.84 0.41
CA LYS A 43 3.48 2.99 -0.30
C LYS A 43 2.51 3.50 -1.34
N ILE A 44 2.45 4.82 -1.48
CA ILE A 44 1.65 5.47 -2.52
C ILE A 44 2.64 5.95 -3.57
N ILE A 45 2.42 5.53 -4.80
CA ILE A 45 3.37 5.73 -5.88
C ILE A 45 2.72 6.50 -7.02
N ASP A 46 3.44 7.47 -7.54
CA ASP A 46 3.00 8.24 -8.70
C ASP A 46 3.59 7.61 -9.95
N GLY A 47 2.81 6.73 -10.56
CA GLY A 47 3.25 6.03 -11.76
C GLY A 47 2.87 6.76 -13.04
N GLU A 48 3.32 6.24 -14.15
CA GLU A 48 3.07 6.87 -15.44
C GLU A 48 1.59 6.91 -15.79
N LYS A 49 0.84 5.93 -15.34
CA LYS A 49 -0.59 5.85 -15.63
C LYS A 49 -1.46 6.37 -14.51
N GLY A 50 -0.85 6.91 -13.46
CA GLY A 50 -1.58 7.45 -12.34
C GLY A 50 -1.07 6.89 -11.03
N LEU A 51 -1.77 7.23 -9.96
CA LEU A 51 -1.39 6.80 -8.63
C LEU A 51 -1.76 5.35 -8.40
N PHE A 52 -0.89 4.64 -7.70
CA PHE A 52 -1.20 3.29 -7.26
C PHE A 52 -0.53 3.02 -5.92
N ILE A 53 -0.86 1.89 -5.31
CA ILE A 53 -0.28 1.52 -4.03
C ILE A 53 0.61 0.30 -4.19
N SER A 54 1.61 0.21 -3.32
CA SER A 54 2.47 -0.96 -3.22
C SER A 54 2.41 -1.46 -1.80
N MET A 55 2.15 -2.74 -1.64
CA MET A 55 2.07 -3.34 -0.32
C MET A 55 3.45 -3.38 0.34
N PRO A 56 3.50 -3.49 1.68
CA PRO A 56 4.79 -3.54 2.36
C PRO A 56 5.59 -4.75 1.89
N SER A 57 6.86 -4.53 1.65
CA SER A 57 7.73 -5.56 1.11
C SER A 57 9.08 -5.50 1.80
N ARG A 58 9.85 -6.55 1.63
CA ARG A 58 11.21 -6.58 2.15
C ARG A 58 12.13 -7.17 1.10
N LYS A 59 13.40 -6.84 1.22
CA LYS A 59 14.43 -7.35 0.33
C LYS A 59 14.95 -8.67 0.90
N ILE A 60 15.05 -9.67 0.03
CA ILE A 60 15.65 -10.95 0.40
C ILE A 60 16.69 -11.31 -0.62
N LYS A 61 17.58 -12.24 -0.26
CA LYS A 61 18.54 -12.79 -1.18
C LYS A 61 18.18 -14.25 -1.45
N ASP A 62 18.26 -14.64 -2.72
CA ASP A 62 18.03 -16.03 -3.05
C ASP A 62 19.34 -16.83 -2.93
N LYS A 63 19.31 -18.10 -3.34
CA LYS A 63 20.45 -18.98 -3.22
C LYS A 63 21.65 -18.54 -4.04
N ASP A 64 21.39 -17.80 -5.11
CA ASP A 64 22.44 -17.33 -6.00
C ASP A 64 22.96 -15.96 -5.61
N GLY A 65 22.46 -15.42 -4.50
CA GLY A 65 22.87 -14.10 -4.03
C GLY A 65 22.15 -12.96 -4.69
N ASN A 66 21.17 -13.22 -5.52
CA ASN A 66 20.39 -12.19 -6.17
C ASN A 66 19.38 -11.60 -5.19
N GLU A 67 19.22 -10.29 -5.25
CA GLU A 67 18.27 -9.61 -4.40
C GLU A 67 16.92 -9.50 -5.07
N LYS A 68 15.87 -9.67 -4.30
CA LYS A 68 14.52 -9.43 -4.80
C LYS A 68 13.64 -8.95 -3.67
N TYR A 69 12.50 -8.35 -4.02
CA TYR A 69 11.53 -7.89 -3.04
C TYR A 69 10.36 -8.85 -2.99
N VAL A 70 9.92 -9.14 -1.78
CA VAL A 70 8.73 -9.96 -1.57
C VAL A 70 7.78 -9.19 -0.67
N ASP A 71 6.49 -9.32 -0.91
CA ASP A 71 5.50 -8.69 -0.08
C ASP A 71 5.50 -9.31 1.31
N VAL A 72 5.47 -8.47 2.33
CA VAL A 72 5.34 -8.91 3.71
C VAL A 72 3.87 -9.21 4.00
N ALA A 73 2.98 -8.41 3.42
CA ALA A 73 1.55 -8.59 3.58
C ALA A 73 0.87 -8.15 2.30
N HIS A 74 -0.13 -8.87 1.87
CA HIS A 74 -0.88 -8.48 0.68
C HIS A 74 -2.24 -9.15 0.69
N PRO A 75 -3.22 -8.54 0.00
CA PRO A 75 -4.52 -9.20 -0.13
C PRO A 75 -4.43 -10.39 -1.07
N LEU A 76 -5.20 -11.41 -0.78
CA LEU A 76 -5.26 -12.59 -1.62
C LEU A 76 -6.34 -12.49 -2.69
N ASP A 77 -7.17 -11.49 -2.62
CA ASP A 77 -8.35 -11.35 -3.45
C ASP A 77 -8.28 -10.03 -4.19
N ALA A 78 -8.57 -10.06 -5.50
CA ALA A 78 -8.50 -8.87 -6.33
C ALA A 78 -9.50 -7.80 -5.89
N GLU A 79 -10.65 -8.19 -5.39
CA GLU A 79 -11.64 -7.22 -4.92
C GLU A 79 -11.15 -6.47 -3.69
N VAL A 80 -10.46 -7.19 -2.78
CA VAL A 80 -9.86 -6.54 -1.61
C VAL A 80 -8.77 -5.59 -2.04
N ARG A 81 -7.96 -5.96 -3.02
CA ARG A 81 -6.91 -5.06 -3.51
C ARG A 81 -7.51 -3.79 -4.11
N LYS A 82 -8.60 -3.90 -4.84
CA LYS A 82 -9.29 -2.73 -5.36
C LYS A 82 -9.85 -1.86 -4.25
N GLN A 83 -10.40 -2.48 -3.24
CA GLN A 83 -10.93 -1.75 -2.09
C GLN A 83 -9.82 -0.95 -1.39
N LEU A 84 -8.69 -1.60 -1.13
CA LEU A 84 -7.56 -0.92 -0.49
C LEU A 84 -7.04 0.23 -1.33
N THR A 85 -6.85 -0.02 -2.62
CA THR A 85 -6.33 1.00 -3.51
C THR A 85 -7.26 2.22 -3.53
N LYS A 86 -8.53 1.99 -3.71
CA LYS A 86 -9.50 3.07 -3.75
C LYS A 86 -9.54 3.85 -2.44
N SER A 87 -9.62 3.14 -1.33
CA SER A 87 -9.75 3.79 -0.03
C SER A 87 -8.52 4.61 0.33
N ILE A 88 -7.35 4.07 0.07
CA ILE A 88 -6.10 4.77 0.39
C ILE A 88 -5.93 5.98 -0.53
N LEU A 89 -6.15 5.81 -1.82
CA LEU A 89 -5.96 6.92 -2.75
C LEU A 89 -7.00 8.03 -2.53
N GLU A 90 -8.22 7.68 -2.20
CA GLU A 90 -9.21 8.71 -1.87
C GLU A 90 -8.80 9.51 -0.64
N THR A 91 -8.28 8.82 0.38
CA THR A 91 -7.81 9.52 1.56
C THR A 91 -6.65 10.45 1.23
N TYR A 92 -5.71 9.98 0.40
CA TYR A 92 -4.58 10.79 -0.02
C TYR A 92 -5.03 12.03 -0.78
N ILE A 93 -5.94 11.87 -1.73
CA ILE A 93 -6.40 12.96 -2.58
C ILE A 93 -7.15 14.01 -1.77
N ASN A 94 -7.87 13.59 -0.76
CA ASN A 94 -8.69 14.50 0.04
C ASN A 94 -7.95 15.15 1.20
N MET A 95 -6.67 14.94 1.31
CA MET A 95 -5.86 15.58 2.35
C MET A 95 -5.56 17.03 2.05
#